data_eb2e473b5b61a576ee45a87c128113de
#
_entry.id   eb2e473b5b61a576ee45a87c128113de
#
_cell.length_a   1.000
_cell.length_b   1.000
_cell.length_c   1.000
_cell.angle_alpha   90.00
_cell.angle_beta   90.00
_cell.angle_gamma   90.00
#
_symmetry.space_group_name_H-M   'P 1'
#
loop_
_entity.id
_entity.type
_entity.pdbx_description
1 polymer ?
#
loop_
_entity_poly.entity_id
_entity_poly.type
_entity_poly.pdbx_seq_one_letter_code
_entity_poly.pdbx_strand_id
1 'polypeptide(L)'
;MNPESTNPTARRQFLKTAGAASIGAMAATPLVAQETGGATILETKIISQRPEYYCGWPTLARRKNGELWVSWSGGRLAHVCPFGQIVSMTSKDDGKTWTWPRVLLDGAIDDRDSGFLETDKGTLIATTFTSLAYESYMKKGKQMSGLGQDGWQTKDFGDEELRRWMACHDRLTDEERKAELGVWLIRSEDGGKTWGERIPTIANSPHGPIQLKDGRLLYPGKQLWTDDKKIGVCESKDDGKTWQWVSDIPTREGDDPTKSYHELHGVEAADGTIVVQIRNHNKENSGWTLQTESSDGGKTWSTPRPITFGLPSHLMKLKDDRLLMTYGHRRTPFGNQARVSLDNGKTWGEPMIISGDGAGGDLGYPSTVELDDGTLLTVWYEKMKDSKLAVLRQA
;
A
#
# COMPACT_ATOMS: atom_id res chain seq x y z
N MET A 1 -75.50 -21.50 3.17
CA MET A 1 -75.39 -22.40 2.02
C MET A 1 -73.99 -22.38 1.49
N ASN A 2 -73.46 -23.48 1.54
CA ASN A 2 -72.21 -24.11 1.15
C ASN A 2 -71.13 -23.39 0.35
N PRO A 3 -69.89 -23.82 0.58
CA PRO A 3 -68.64 -23.24 0.09
C PRO A 3 -68.11 -24.03 -1.11
N GLU A 4 -67.25 -23.45 -1.87
CA GLU A 4 -66.42 -24.17 -2.87
C GLU A 4 -65.22 -23.25 -3.19
N SER A 5 -64.11 -23.68 -3.37
CA SER A 5 -63.22 -24.81 -3.38
C SER A 5 -61.88 -24.22 -3.80
N THR A 6 -60.96 -24.33 -2.94
CA THR A 6 -59.54 -23.94 -3.19
C THR A 6 -58.88 -24.95 -4.11
N ASN A 7 -58.43 -24.53 -5.26
CA ASN A 7 -57.67 -25.33 -6.20
C ASN A 7 -56.16 -25.20 -5.92
N PRO A 8 -55.45 -26.29 -5.52
CA PRO A 8 -54.05 -26.21 -5.13
C PRO A 8 -53.04 -26.40 -6.28
N THR A 9 -53.41 -26.07 -7.54
CA THR A 9 -52.54 -26.42 -8.70
C THR A 9 -51.72 -25.23 -9.27
N ALA A 10 -51.78 -24.05 -8.66
CA ALA A 10 -51.05 -22.86 -9.16
C ALA A 10 -49.66 -22.67 -8.52
N ARG A 11 -49.13 -23.56 -7.71
CA ARG A 11 -47.84 -23.41 -6.98
C ARG A 11 -46.69 -24.29 -7.50
N ARG A 12 -46.81 -24.92 -8.63
CA ARG A 12 -45.80 -25.88 -9.14
C ARG A 12 -45.24 -25.58 -10.56
N GLN A 13 -45.39 -24.38 -11.06
CA GLN A 13 -44.87 -24.07 -12.41
C GLN A 13 -43.88 -22.91 -12.49
N PHE A 14 -43.21 -22.53 -11.37
CA PHE A 14 -42.22 -21.44 -11.38
C PHE A 14 -40.77 -21.92 -11.08
N LEU A 15 -40.49 -23.20 -11.27
CA LEU A 15 -39.13 -23.73 -11.04
C LEU A 15 -38.70 -24.70 -12.15
N LYS A 16 -38.72 -24.26 -13.42
CA LYS A 16 -38.03 -24.97 -14.52
C LYS A 16 -37.65 -24.02 -15.65
N THR A 17 -36.76 -23.06 -15.39
CA THR A 17 -35.86 -22.48 -16.38
C THR A 17 -34.66 -21.86 -15.66
N ALA A 18 -33.89 -22.69 -14.96
CA ALA A 18 -32.52 -22.35 -14.64
C ALA A 18 -31.71 -22.71 -15.87
N GLY A 19 -31.45 -21.74 -16.73
CA GLY A 19 -30.47 -21.83 -17.78
C GLY A 19 -29.11 -22.11 -17.16
N ALA A 20 -28.47 -23.19 -17.55
CA ALA A 20 -27.09 -23.48 -17.24
C ALA A 20 -26.21 -22.37 -17.83
N ALA A 21 -25.83 -21.40 -17.03
CA ALA A 21 -24.69 -20.54 -17.36
C ALA A 21 -23.45 -21.43 -17.24
N SER A 22 -22.89 -21.80 -18.38
CA SER A 22 -21.59 -22.42 -18.47
C SER A 22 -20.57 -21.44 -17.89
N ILE A 23 -20.03 -21.78 -16.72
CA ILE A 23 -18.83 -21.16 -16.19
C ILE A 23 -17.72 -21.61 -17.15
N GLY A 24 -17.37 -20.77 -18.09
CA GLY A 24 -16.17 -20.95 -18.92
C GLY A 24 -14.97 -20.90 -17.99
N ALA A 25 -14.37 -22.06 -17.70
CA ALA A 25 -13.05 -22.14 -17.14
C ALA A 25 -12.12 -21.42 -18.12
N MET A 26 -11.68 -20.22 -17.79
CA MET A 26 -10.54 -19.61 -18.48
C MET A 26 -9.36 -20.52 -18.22
N ALA A 27 -8.93 -21.23 -19.25
CA ALA A 27 -7.71 -21.99 -19.25
C ALA A 27 -6.56 -21.02 -18.97
N ALA A 28 -5.91 -21.20 -17.84
CA ALA A 28 -4.65 -20.51 -17.57
C ALA A 28 -3.66 -20.96 -18.63
N THR A 29 -3.27 -20.05 -19.52
CA THR A 29 -2.12 -20.26 -20.41
C THR A 29 -0.90 -20.43 -19.51
N PRO A 30 -0.08 -21.48 -19.70
CA PRO A 30 1.16 -21.60 -18.96
C PRO A 30 2.06 -20.42 -19.33
N LEU A 31 2.35 -19.55 -18.33
CA LEU A 31 3.35 -18.51 -18.49
C LEU A 31 4.71 -19.18 -18.71
N VAL A 32 5.34 -18.85 -19.81
CA VAL A 32 6.77 -19.14 -20.03
C VAL A 32 7.53 -18.31 -19.00
N ALA A 33 8.31 -18.97 -18.16
CA ALA A 33 9.19 -18.30 -17.18
C ALA A 33 10.09 -17.31 -17.92
N GLN A 34 9.99 -16.03 -17.59
CA GLN A 34 10.80 -14.98 -18.17
C GLN A 34 12.03 -14.78 -17.30
N GLU A 35 13.19 -15.20 -17.76
CA GLU A 35 14.46 -14.90 -17.08
C GLU A 35 14.75 -13.40 -17.17
N THR A 36 14.83 -12.75 -16.01
CA THR A 36 15.13 -11.32 -15.92
C THR A 36 16.24 -11.09 -14.89
N GLY A 37 17.47 -10.96 -15.39
CA GLY A 37 18.59 -10.50 -14.56
C GLY A 37 18.89 -11.31 -13.29
N GLY A 38 18.64 -12.62 -13.29
CA GLY A 38 18.90 -13.51 -12.14
C GLY A 38 17.69 -13.85 -11.27
N ALA A 39 16.49 -13.36 -11.63
CA ALA A 39 15.24 -13.79 -11.02
C ALA A 39 14.30 -14.42 -12.07
N THR A 40 13.54 -15.44 -11.66
CA THR A 40 12.52 -16.07 -12.48
C THR A 40 11.14 -15.70 -11.94
N ILE A 41 10.30 -15.09 -12.76
CA ILE A 41 8.90 -14.84 -12.42
C ILE A 41 8.11 -16.12 -12.65
N LEU A 42 7.58 -16.69 -11.58
CA LEU A 42 6.85 -17.97 -11.64
C LEU A 42 5.41 -17.77 -12.11
N GLU A 43 4.75 -16.73 -11.60
CA GLU A 43 3.37 -16.40 -11.93
C GLU A 43 3.14 -14.89 -11.73
N THR A 44 2.26 -14.30 -12.50
CA THR A 44 1.72 -12.97 -12.26
C THR A 44 0.20 -13.00 -12.39
N LYS A 45 -0.51 -12.53 -11.37
CA LYS A 45 -1.99 -12.52 -11.38
C LYS A 45 -2.58 -11.30 -10.69
N ILE A 46 -3.81 -10.96 -11.06
CA ILE A 46 -4.64 -9.98 -10.35
C ILE A 46 -5.26 -10.68 -9.14
N ILE A 47 -5.17 -10.05 -7.97
CA ILE A 47 -5.72 -10.58 -6.71
C ILE A 47 -6.86 -9.73 -6.15
N SER A 48 -7.07 -8.50 -6.64
CA SER A 48 -8.21 -7.68 -6.23
C SER A 48 -9.53 -8.31 -6.70
N GLN A 49 -10.50 -8.44 -5.78
CA GLN A 49 -11.76 -9.15 -6.01
C GLN A 49 -12.93 -8.21 -6.28
N ARG A 50 -12.71 -6.89 -6.22
CA ARG A 50 -13.72 -5.85 -6.39
C ARG A 50 -13.27 -4.85 -7.44
N PRO A 51 -13.46 -5.17 -8.75
CA PRO A 51 -12.98 -4.36 -9.87
C PRO A 51 -13.66 -2.99 -9.98
N GLU A 52 -14.77 -2.79 -9.28
CA GLU A 52 -15.49 -1.51 -9.21
C GLU A 52 -14.82 -0.48 -8.30
N TYR A 53 -13.79 -0.87 -7.52
CA TYR A 53 -13.04 0.03 -6.65
C TYR A 53 -11.57 0.14 -7.07
N TYR A 54 -11.04 1.32 -6.90
CA TYR A 54 -9.61 1.58 -7.01
C TYR A 54 -8.90 0.98 -5.79
N CYS A 55 -7.85 0.21 -6.04
CA CYS A 55 -6.97 -0.32 -5.01
C CYS A 55 -5.62 0.43 -5.07
N GLY A 56 -5.18 0.99 -3.96
CA GLY A 56 -3.93 1.75 -3.92
C GLY A 56 -3.04 1.40 -2.73
N TRP A 57 -1.73 1.52 -2.95
CA TRP A 57 -0.70 1.54 -1.92
C TRP A 57 -0.73 0.33 -0.98
N PRO A 58 -0.58 -0.90 -1.51
CA PRO A 58 -0.63 -2.10 -0.68
C PRO A 58 0.64 -2.28 0.15
N THR A 59 0.47 -2.93 1.29
CA THR A 59 1.55 -3.53 2.06
C THR A 59 1.24 -4.99 2.32
N LEU A 60 2.21 -5.86 2.07
CA LEU A 60 2.16 -7.29 2.31
C LEU A 60 3.00 -7.61 3.54
N ALA A 61 2.44 -8.37 4.47
CA ALA A 61 3.15 -8.91 5.61
C ALA A 61 2.92 -10.43 5.73
N ARG A 62 3.94 -11.15 6.16
CA ARG A 62 3.88 -12.56 6.51
C ARG A 62 3.98 -12.71 8.01
N ARG A 63 2.97 -13.31 8.61
CA ARG A 63 2.89 -13.57 10.03
C ARG A 63 3.81 -14.74 10.44
N LYS A 64 4.16 -14.81 11.70
CA LYS A 64 4.96 -15.91 12.28
C LYS A 64 4.33 -17.28 12.08
N ASN A 65 3.01 -17.36 11.97
CA ASN A 65 2.26 -18.59 11.69
C ASN A 65 2.16 -18.95 10.19
N GLY A 66 2.83 -18.19 9.32
CA GLY A 66 2.82 -18.35 7.86
C GLY A 66 1.66 -17.67 7.15
N GLU A 67 0.63 -17.17 7.84
CA GLU A 67 -0.48 -16.46 7.21
C GLU A 67 -0.01 -15.15 6.58
N LEU A 68 -0.43 -14.91 5.34
CA LEU A 68 -0.15 -13.67 4.62
C LEU A 68 -1.30 -12.68 4.83
N TRP A 69 -0.95 -11.42 5.01
CA TRP A 69 -1.88 -10.29 5.04
C TRP A 69 -1.46 -9.27 3.99
N VAL A 70 -2.39 -8.89 3.12
CA VAL A 70 -2.26 -7.70 2.29
C VAL A 70 -3.25 -6.66 2.76
N SER A 71 -2.76 -5.44 2.99
CA SER A 71 -3.56 -4.28 3.39
C SER A 71 -3.36 -3.17 2.36
N TRP A 72 -4.42 -2.42 2.03
CA TRP A 72 -4.37 -1.35 1.04
C TRP A 72 -5.42 -0.28 1.31
N SER A 73 -5.28 0.89 0.71
CA SER A 73 -6.34 1.88 0.67
C SER A 73 -7.34 1.49 -0.41
N GLY A 74 -8.54 1.09 0.02
CA GLY A 74 -9.65 0.60 -0.81
C GLY A 74 -10.90 1.47 -0.65
N GLY A 75 -12.06 0.94 -1.11
CA GLY A 75 -13.33 1.67 -1.10
C GLY A 75 -13.39 2.88 -2.05
N ARG A 76 -12.33 3.12 -2.78
CA ARG A 76 -12.08 4.30 -3.59
C ARG A 76 -12.74 4.20 -4.97
N LEU A 77 -13.23 5.32 -5.46
CA LEU A 77 -13.74 5.44 -6.83
C LEU A 77 -12.67 6.02 -7.79
N ALA A 78 -11.59 6.55 -7.25
CA ALA A 78 -10.47 7.12 -7.98
C ALA A 78 -9.24 7.21 -7.06
N HIS A 79 -8.08 7.56 -7.64
CA HIS A 79 -6.82 7.79 -6.91
C HIS A 79 -6.97 8.77 -5.73
N VAL A 80 -7.75 9.83 -5.89
CA VAL A 80 -8.16 10.76 -4.82
C VAL A 80 -9.68 10.77 -4.75
N CYS A 81 -10.23 10.49 -3.58
CA CYS A 81 -11.69 10.55 -3.34
C CYS A 81 -11.96 10.57 -1.83
N PRO A 82 -13.18 10.98 -1.38
CA PRO A 82 -13.51 11.05 0.04
C PRO A 82 -13.82 9.69 0.69
N PHE A 83 -13.78 8.58 -0.04
CA PHE A 83 -14.26 7.26 0.42
C PHE A 83 -13.14 6.28 0.73
N GLY A 84 -11.90 6.77 0.92
CA GLY A 84 -10.76 5.89 1.23
C GLY A 84 -10.97 5.16 2.55
N GLN A 85 -10.71 3.86 2.54
CA GLN A 85 -10.80 2.94 3.68
C GLN A 85 -9.55 2.09 3.74
N ILE A 86 -9.18 1.62 4.93
CA ILE A 86 -8.15 0.59 5.07
C ILE A 86 -8.81 -0.78 4.98
N VAL A 87 -8.40 -1.52 3.97
CA VAL A 87 -8.98 -2.82 3.62
C VAL A 87 -7.89 -3.89 3.65
N SER A 88 -8.24 -5.13 3.99
CA SER A 88 -7.29 -6.24 3.99
C SER A 88 -7.89 -7.53 3.45
N MET A 89 -7.00 -8.40 2.96
CA MET A 89 -7.26 -9.81 2.65
C MET A 89 -6.16 -10.66 3.29
N THR A 90 -6.47 -11.94 3.54
CA THR A 90 -5.50 -12.90 4.05
C THR A 90 -5.39 -14.12 3.15
N SER A 91 -4.24 -14.78 3.20
CA SER A 91 -4.00 -16.07 2.55
C SER A 91 -3.31 -17.02 3.54
N LYS A 92 -3.69 -18.31 3.47
CA LYS A 92 -3.09 -19.38 4.26
C LYS A 92 -2.41 -20.45 3.39
N ASP A 93 -2.26 -20.16 2.11
CA ASP A 93 -1.75 -21.08 1.09
C ASP A 93 -0.71 -20.39 0.19
N ASP A 94 0.14 -19.54 0.82
CA ASP A 94 1.23 -18.82 0.15
C ASP A 94 0.77 -17.97 -1.04
N GLY A 95 -0.37 -17.27 -0.88
CA GLY A 95 -0.91 -16.37 -1.89
C GLY A 95 -1.62 -17.06 -3.06
N LYS A 96 -1.83 -18.38 -3.02
CA LYS A 96 -2.59 -19.10 -4.06
C LYS A 96 -4.03 -18.63 -4.09
N THR A 97 -4.65 -18.50 -2.91
CA THR A 97 -5.99 -17.94 -2.72
C THR A 97 -6.01 -16.85 -1.66
N TRP A 98 -6.94 -15.91 -1.80
CA TRP A 98 -7.15 -14.80 -0.87
C TRP A 98 -8.59 -14.77 -0.37
N THR A 99 -8.77 -14.42 0.91
CA THR A 99 -10.09 -14.20 1.49
C THR A 99 -10.79 -13.02 0.82
N TRP A 100 -12.12 -12.92 1.00
CA TRP A 100 -12.86 -11.73 0.61
C TRP A 100 -12.37 -10.51 1.41
N PRO A 101 -12.29 -9.30 0.79
CA PRO A 101 -11.83 -8.08 1.44
C PRO A 101 -12.65 -7.71 2.68
N ARG A 102 -11.94 -7.33 3.75
CA ARG A 102 -12.52 -6.80 4.98
C ARG A 102 -12.04 -5.38 5.22
N VAL A 103 -12.93 -4.49 5.64
CA VAL A 103 -12.58 -3.15 6.10
C VAL A 103 -11.99 -3.27 7.51
N LEU A 104 -10.81 -2.71 7.71
CA LEU A 104 -10.15 -2.60 9.02
C LEU A 104 -10.44 -1.25 9.67
N LEU A 105 -10.46 -0.18 8.87
CA LEU A 105 -10.73 1.19 9.30
C LEU A 105 -11.49 1.92 8.19
N ASP A 106 -12.52 2.66 8.58
CA ASP A 106 -13.27 3.59 7.74
C ASP A 106 -13.47 4.87 8.56
N GLY A 107 -12.61 5.84 8.34
CA GLY A 107 -12.63 7.11 9.05
C GLY A 107 -13.70 8.08 8.55
N ALA A 108 -13.76 9.26 9.14
CA ALA A 108 -14.72 10.27 8.77
C ALA A 108 -14.37 11.00 7.45
N ILE A 109 -13.10 10.96 7.05
CA ILE A 109 -12.55 11.51 5.81
C ILE A 109 -11.66 10.48 5.12
N ASP A 110 -11.07 10.82 3.98
CA ASP A 110 -10.25 9.92 3.16
C ASP A 110 -9.09 9.28 3.94
N ASP A 111 -9.17 7.97 4.22
CA ASP A 111 -8.07 7.16 4.77
C ASP A 111 -7.15 6.70 3.63
N ARG A 112 -5.83 7.00 3.76
CA ARG A 112 -4.85 6.77 2.69
C ARG A 112 -3.65 6.00 3.21
N ASP A 113 -3.00 5.32 2.26
CA ASP A 113 -1.91 4.38 2.49
C ASP A 113 -2.30 3.28 3.48
N SER A 114 -1.52 2.24 3.58
CA SER A 114 -1.82 1.18 4.52
C SER A 114 -0.57 0.36 4.81
N GLY A 115 0.26 0.85 5.74
CA GLY A 115 1.35 0.06 6.28
C GLY A 115 0.82 -1.08 7.14
N PHE A 116 1.53 -2.21 7.16
CA PHE A 116 1.09 -3.38 7.92
C PHE A 116 2.27 -4.21 8.42
N LEU A 117 2.25 -4.61 9.69
CA LEU A 117 3.21 -5.55 10.26
C LEU A 117 2.61 -6.39 11.39
N GLU A 118 3.23 -7.55 11.68
CA GLU A 118 3.09 -8.28 12.93
C GLU A 118 4.33 -8.06 13.79
N THR A 119 4.15 -7.61 15.04
CA THR A 119 5.25 -7.41 15.97
C THR A 119 5.73 -8.74 16.56
N ASP A 120 6.88 -8.74 17.24
CA ASP A 120 7.38 -9.91 17.94
C ASP A 120 6.46 -10.42 19.04
N LYS A 121 5.59 -9.58 19.57
CA LYS A 121 4.55 -9.94 20.54
C LYS A 121 3.30 -10.53 19.89
N GLY A 122 3.23 -10.58 18.54
CA GLY A 122 2.07 -11.06 17.79
C GLY A 122 0.97 -10.02 17.60
N THR A 123 1.23 -8.77 17.98
CA THR A 123 0.31 -7.67 17.70
C THR A 123 0.35 -7.32 16.20
N LEU A 124 -0.80 -7.23 15.58
CA LEU A 124 -0.93 -6.70 14.23
C LEU A 124 -1.11 -5.18 14.30
N ILE A 125 -0.38 -4.46 13.47
CA ILE A 125 -0.46 -3.01 13.35
C ILE A 125 -0.78 -2.66 11.91
N ALA A 126 -1.81 -1.84 11.69
CA ALA A 126 -2.11 -1.21 10.41
C ALA A 126 -2.01 0.31 10.55
N THR A 127 -1.27 0.97 9.66
CA THR A 127 -1.07 2.41 9.68
C THR A 127 -1.82 3.09 8.55
N THR A 128 -2.20 4.36 8.74
CA THR A 128 -2.85 5.20 7.74
C THR A 128 -2.58 6.67 8.02
N PHE A 129 -2.88 7.52 7.06
CA PHE A 129 -3.08 8.95 7.29
C PHE A 129 -4.39 9.40 6.66
N THR A 130 -4.95 10.47 7.17
CA THR A 130 -6.18 11.05 6.66
C THR A 130 -5.91 12.26 5.79
N SER A 131 -6.76 12.53 4.79
CA SER A 131 -6.53 13.54 3.78
C SER A 131 -7.80 14.26 3.33
N LEU A 132 -7.68 15.57 3.07
CA LEU A 132 -8.69 16.40 2.41
C LEU A 132 -8.30 16.76 0.97
N ALA A 133 -7.35 16.04 0.36
CA ALA A 133 -6.89 16.32 -1.00
C ALA A 133 -8.03 16.29 -2.04
N TYR A 134 -9.09 15.54 -1.78
CA TYR A 134 -10.28 15.46 -2.64
C TYR A 134 -11.05 16.80 -2.75
N GLU A 135 -10.97 17.69 -1.76
CA GLU A 135 -11.69 18.97 -1.78
C GLU A 135 -11.32 19.83 -2.98
N SER A 136 -10.04 19.84 -3.36
CA SER A 136 -9.58 20.63 -4.50
C SER A 136 -10.19 20.16 -5.82
N TYR A 137 -10.46 18.86 -5.95
CA TYR A 137 -11.12 18.28 -7.13
C TYR A 137 -12.62 18.51 -7.08
N MET A 138 -13.23 18.33 -5.93
CA MET A 138 -14.67 18.60 -5.72
C MET A 138 -15.02 20.07 -6.03
N LYS A 139 -14.16 21.03 -5.60
CA LYS A 139 -14.32 22.46 -5.91
C LYS A 139 -14.21 22.77 -7.40
N LYS A 140 -13.45 22.02 -8.17
CA LYS A 140 -13.37 22.14 -9.63
C LYS A 140 -14.60 21.58 -10.34
N GLY A 141 -15.46 20.86 -9.63
CA GLY A 141 -16.76 20.37 -10.04
C GLY A 141 -16.73 19.19 -11.01
N LYS A 142 -16.08 19.29 -12.14
CA LYS A 142 -16.23 18.29 -13.22
C LYS A 142 -14.96 17.51 -13.56
N GLN A 143 -13.81 17.92 -13.06
CA GLN A 143 -12.54 17.30 -13.46
C GLN A 143 -11.69 16.94 -12.27
N MET A 144 -11.41 15.67 -12.14
CA MET A 144 -10.40 15.11 -11.26
C MET A 144 -9.20 14.69 -12.10
N SER A 145 -8.17 15.53 -12.14
CA SER A 145 -6.91 15.13 -12.75
C SER A 145 -6.02 14.52 -11.67
N GLY A 146 -5.46 13.35 -11.93
CA GLY A 146 -4.32 12.86 -11.20
C GLY A 146 -3.13 13.81 -11.31
N LEU A 147 -2.17 13.63 -10.44
CA LEU A 147 -0.91 14.37 -10.45
C LEU A 147 -0.03 13.82 -11.58
N GLY A 148 -0.02 14.48 -12.72
CA GLY A 148 0.87 14.15 -13.81
C GLY A 148 0.18 13.60 -15.04
N GLN A 149 0.90 13.66 -16.15
CA GLN A 149 0.40 13.27 -17.47
C GLN A 149 0.56 11.77 -17.75
N ASP A 150 1.22 11.03 -16.87
CA ASP A 150 1.72 9.70 -17.13
C ASP A 150 0.85 8.59 -16.53
N GLY A 151 -0.41 8.52 -16.93
CA GLY A 151 -1.29 7.41 -16.55
C GLY A 151 -2.04 7.57 -15.23
N TRP A 152 -2.00 8.73 -14.60
CA TRP A 152 -2.89 9.09 -13.51
C TRP A 152 -4.30 9.25 -14.06
N GLN A 153 -5.27 8.74 -13.34
CA GLN A 153 -6.66 8.78 -13.81
C GLN A 153 -7.17 10.21 -13.84
N THR A 154 -7.57 10.65 -15.02
CA THR A 154 -8.47 11.78 -15.15
C THR A 154 -9.90 11.27 -15.05
N LYS A 155 -10.74 11.94 -14.30
CA LYS A 155 -12.13 11.61 -14.19
C LYS A 155 -12.99 12.86 -14.25
N ASP A 156 -13.93 12.86 -15.16
CA ASP A 156 -14.99 13.85 -15.16
C ASP A 156 -16.08 13.41 -14.19
N PHE A 157 -16.49 14.32 -13.31
CA PHE A 157 -17.62 14.07 -12.44
C PHE A 157 -18.92 14.20 -13.23
N GLY A 158 -19.72 13.14 -13.20
CA GLY A 158 -21.15 13.28 -13.44
C GLY A 158 -21.84 13.97 -12.26
N ASP A 159 -23.01 14.56 -12.49
CA ASP A 159 -23.76 15.25 -11.43
C ASP A 159 -24.10 14.36 -10.23
N GLU A 160 -24.38 13.08 -10.48
CA GLU A 160 -24.65 12.11 -9.42
C GLU A 160 -23.41 11.86 -8.55
N GLU A 161 -22.26 11.69 -9.16
CA GLU A 161 -21.03 11.44 -8.43
C GLU A 161 -20.60 12.66 -7.61
N LEU A 162 -20.70 13.86 -8.18
CA LEU A 162 -20.44 15.10 -7.45
C LEU A 162 -21.36 15.21 -6.23
N ARG A 163 -22.68 14.93 -6.39
CA ARG A 163 -23.62 14.92 -5.26
C ARG A 163 -23.21 13.91 -4.19
N ARG A 164 -22.76 12.72 -4.55
CA ARG A 164 -22.28 11.72 -3.59
C ARG A 164 -21.04 12.21 -2.82
N TRP A 165 -20.11 12.85 -3.51
CA TRP A 165 -18.92 13.42 -2.85
C TRP A 165 -19.30 14.55 -1.92
N MET A 166 -20.17 15.46 -2.35
CA MET A 166 -20.69 16.55 -1.51
C MET A 166 -21.42 16.00 -0.29
N ALA A 167 -22.32 15.03 -0.47
CA ALA A 167 -23.04 14.41 0.64
C ALA A 167 -22.10 13.74 1.67
N CYS A 168 -20.98 13.16 1.22
CA CYS A 168 -19.95 12.64 2.11
C CYS A 168 -19.22 13.78 2.84
N HIS A 169 -18.83 14.83 2.13
CA HIS A 169 -18.11 15.98 2.64
C HIS A 169 -18.95 16.78 3.66
N ASP A 170 -20.21 17.02 3.35
CA ASP A 170 -21.12 17.87 4.13
C ASP A 170 -21.62 17.20 5.43
N ARG A 171 -21.27 15.93 5.68
CA ARG A 171 -21.54 15.26 6.98
C ARG A 171 -20.81 15.92 8.15
N LEU A 172 -19.73 16.61 7.87
CA LEU A 172 -18.88 17.27 8.86
C LEU A 172 -18.74 18.76 8.53
N THR A 173 -18.58 19.58 9.54
CA THR A 173 -18.14 20.96 9.39
C THR A 173 -16.68 21.04 8.96
N ASP A 174 -16.22 22.22 8.55
CA ASP A 174 -14.82 22.46 8.18
C ASP A 174 -13.87 22.19 9.36
N GLU A 175 -14.30 22.56 10.57
CA GLU A 175 -13.56 22.36 11.81
C GLU A 175 -13.41 20.87 12.14
N GLU A 176 -14.51 20.12 12.04
CA GLU A 176 -14.51 18.68 12.28
C GLU A 176 -13.63 17.95 11.24
N ARG A 177 -13.72 18.29 9.96
CA ARG A 177 -12.85 17.70 8.93
C ARG A 177 -11.37 17.97 9.19
N LYS A 178 -11.02 19.19 9.60
CA LYS A 178 -9.63 19.54 9.97
C LYS A 178 -9.14 18.79 11.20
N ALA A 179 -10.02 18.57 12.19
CA ALA A 179 -9.71 17.81 13.39
C ALA A 179 -9.46 16.31 13.09
N GLU A 180 -10.03 15.78 12.01
CA GLU A 180 -9.77 14.41 11.53
C GLU A 180 -8.44 14.23 10.81
N LEU A 181 -7.74 15.33 10.43
CA LEU A 181 -6.42 15.23 9.80
C LEU A 181 -5.38 14.70 10.80
N GLY A 182 -4.72 13.62 10.43
CA GLY A 182 -3.71 13.01 11.27
C GLY A 182 -2.96 11.88 10.60
N VAL A 183 -2.05 11.31 11.34
CA VAL A 183 -1.34 10.06 11.05
C VAL A 183 -1.68 9.08 12.16
N TRP A 184 -2.16 7.91 11.77
CA TRP A 184 -2.85 6.99 12.67
C TRP A 184 -2.36 5.56 12.52
N LEU A 185 -2.57 4.79 13.55
CA LEU A 185 -2.53 3.34 13.48
C LEU A 185 -3.69 2.72 14.26
N ILE A 186 -4.02 1.48 13.92
CA ILE A 186 -4.88 0.59 14.70
C ILE A 186 -4.11 -0.68 15.03
N ARG A 187 -4.47 -1.30 16.15
CA ARG A 187 -3.81 -2.50 16.67
C ARG A 187 -4.81 -3.63 16.89
N SER A 188 -4.36 -4.86 16.64
CA SER A 188 -5.08 -6.07 17.00
C SER A 188 -4.17 -7.00 17.80
N GLU A 189 -4.62 -7.43 18.98
CA GLU A 189 -3.90 -8.36 19.85
C GLU A 189 -4.46 -9.79 19.80
N ASP A 190 -5.49 -10.03 18.98
CA ASP A 190 -6.20 -11.30 18.84
C ASP A 190 -6.08 -11.93 17.44
N GLY A 191 -5.05 -11.55 16.70
CA GLY A 191 -4.77 -12.08 15.37
C GLY A 191 -5.68 -11.52 14.28
N GLY A 192 -6.14 -10.27 14.43
CA GLY A 192 -6.93 -9.55 13.42
C GLY A 192 -8.43 -9.82 13.49
N LYS A 193 -8.93 -10.43 14.58
CA LYS A 193 -10.36 -10.63 14.77
C LYS A 193 -11.05 -9.34 15.17
N THR A 194 -10.43 -8.59 16.10
CA THR A 194 -10.86 -7.25 16.51
C THR A 194 -9.72 -6.25 16.41
N TRP A 195 -10.07 -4.99 16.19
CA TRP A 195 -9.14 -3.88 16.08
C TRP A 195 -9.52 -2.80 17.08
N GLY A 196 -8.51 -2.20 17.73
CA GLY A 196 -8.68 -1.13 18.68
C GLY A 196 -8.98 0.21 18.00
N GLU A 197 -9.13 1.24 18.83
CA GLU A 197 -9.29 2.62 18.39
C GLU A 197 -8.03 3.14 17.67
N ARG A 198 -8.19 4.23 16.93
CA ARG A 198 -7.06 4.93 16.29
C ARG A 198 -6.12 5.49 17.33
N ILE A 199 -4.84 5.20 17.17
CA ILE A 199 -3.74 5.75 17.98
C ILE A 199 -2.97 6.72 17.09
N PRO A 200 -2.71 7.96 17.52
CA PRO A 200 -1.90 8.90 16.75
C PRO A 200 -0.44 8.43 16.67
N THR A 201 0.14 8.55 15.49
CA THR A 201 1.59 8.46 15.29
C THR A 201 2.17 9.83 15.01
N ILE A 202 3.51 9.94 14.87
CA ILE A 202 4.17 11.23 14.64
C ILE A 202 4.50 11.40 13.16
N ALA A 203 4.80 10.30 12.48
CA ALA A 203 5.15 10.29 11.07
C ALA A 203 4.34 9.26 10.31
N ASN A 204 4.25 9.44 8.99
CA ASN A 204 3.65 8.47 8.08
C ASN A 204 4.58 8.09 6.94
N SER A 205 4.43 6.85 6.54
CA SER A 205 4.96 6.28 5.30
C SER A 205 4.12 5.08 4.87
N PRO A 206 3.98 4.79 3.57
CA PRO A 206 3.01 3.82 3.06
C PRO A 206 3.17 2.40 3.61
N HIS A 207 4.40 1.93 3.77
CA HIS A 207 4.66 0.57 4.24
C HIS A 207 4.69 0.42 5.77
N GLY A 208 4.56 1.55 6.49
CA GLY A 208 4.49 1.54 7.96
C GLY A 208 5.85 1.40 8.66
N PRO A 209 5.84 1.16 9.98
CA PRO A 209 7.02 0.96 10.77
C PRO A 209 7.67 -0.41 10.54
N ILE A 210 8.94 -0.52 10.92
CA ILE A 210 9.69 -1.77 11.01
C ILE A 210 9.95 -2.13 12.46
N GLN A 211 10.15 -3.41 12.76
CA GLN A 211 10.64 -3.84 14.06
C GLN A 211 12.13 -4.10 14.01
N LEU A 212 12.88 -3.51 14.94
CA LEU A 212 14.30 -3.70 15.08
C LEU A 212 14.61 -4.93 15.95
N LYS A 213 15.82 -5.45 15.87
CA LYS A 213 16.29 -6.61 16.66
C LYS A 213 16.18 -6.38 18.17
N ASP A 214 16.24 -5.13 18.62
CA ASP A 214 16.08 -4.77 20.04
C ASP A 214 14.60 -4.74 20.51
N GLY A 215 13.68 -5.03 19.60
CA GLY A 215 12.23 -5.15 19.85
C GLY A 215 11.45 -3.85 19.74
N ARG A 216 12.10 -2.68 19.63
CA ARG A 216 11.38 -1.41 19.38
C ARG A 216 10.92 -1.32 17.94
N LEU A 217 9.84 -0.60 17.73
CA LEU A 217 9.36 -0.24 16.41
C LEU A 217 10.02 1.07 16.00
N LEU A 218 10.56 1.15 14.80
CA LEU A 218 11.09 2.36 14.17
C LEU A 218 10.22 2.71 12.98
N TYR A 219 9.79 3.97 12.87
CA TYR A 219 8.94 4.44 11.80
C TYR A 219 9.63 5.58 11.03
N PRO A 220 10.38 5.28 9.98
CA PRO A 220 10.87 6.28 9.05
C PRO A 220 9.70 6.92 8.30
N GLY A 221 9.60 8.24 8.32
CA GLY A 221 8.46 8.89 7.69
C GLY A 221 8.53 10.41 7.70
N LYS A 222 7.41 11.00 7.28
CA LYS A 222 7.19 12.43 7.20
C LYS A 222 6.11 12.87 8.18
N GLN A 223 6.34 13.98 8.86
CA GLN A 223 5.29 14.69 9.61
C GLN A 223 4.39 15.43 8.61
N LEU A 224 3.23 14.87 8.28
CA LEU A 224 2.38 15.38 7.19
C LEU A 224 1.64 16.66 7.57
N TRP A 225 1.21 16.78 8.83
CA TRP A 225 0.26 17.80 9.28
C TRP A 225 0.87 18.80 10.27
N THR A 226 2.20 18.90 10.29
CA THR A 226 2.93 19.94 11.03
C THR A 226 3.44 20.99 10.06
N ASP A 227 3.70 22.20 10.55
CA ASP A 227 4.24 23.29 9.72
C ASP A 227 5.62 22.94 9.15
N ASP A 228 6.47 22.32 9.97
CA ASP A 228 7.84 21.95 9.61
C ASP A 228 7.92 20.79 8.59
N LYS A 229 6.91 19.91 8.58
CA LYS A 229 6.86 18.70 7.74
C LYS A 229 8.17 17.92 7.77
N LYS A 230 8.71 17.70 8.96
CA LYS A 230 10.01 17.04 9.15
C LYS A 230 10.06 15.67 8.51
N ILE A 231 11.23 15.32 8.02
CA ILE A 231 11.59 14.00 7.52
C ILE A 231 12.56 13.37 8.52
N GLY A 232 12.25 12.19 9.00
CA GLY A 232 13.08 11.53 9.99
C GLY A 232 12.49 10.23 10.48
N VAL A 233 12.74 9.90 11.73
CA VAL A 233 12.25 8.68 12.35
C VAL A 233 11.59 8.95 13.70
N CYS A 234 10.51 8.24 13.97
CA CYS A 234 9.97 8.10 15.30
C CYS A 234 10.02 6.63 15.74
N GLU A 235 9.93 6.39 17.04
CA GLU A 235 9.99 5.05 17.61
C GLU A 235 8.88 4.80 18.62
N SER A 236 8.53 3.52 18.79
CA SER A 236 7.72 3.02 19.89
C SER A 236 8.47 1.91 20.63
N LYS A 237 8.45 1.97 21.96
CA LYS A 237 9.04 0.97 22.88
C LYS A 237 7.98 0.11 23.56
N ASP A 238 6.72 0.40 23.32
CA ASP A 238 5.57 -0.21 23.98
C ASP A 238 4.60 -0.87 23.00
N ASP A 239 5.17 -1.42 21.91
CA ASP A 239 4.43 -2.19 20.91
C ASP A 239 3.42 -1.35 20.11
N GLY A 240 3.78 -0.11 19.80
CA GLY A 240 2.98 0.81 19.00
C GLY A 240 1.93 1.61 19.77
N LYS A 241 1.91 1.56 21.11
CA LYS A 241 0.93 2.31 21.91
C LYS A 241 1.26 3.79 22.01
N THR A 242 2.56 4.11 22.13
CA THR A 242 3.04 5.50 22.16
C THR A 242 4.24 5.67 21.25
N TRP A 243 4.43 6.88 20.74
CA TRP A 243 5.47 7.20 19.77
C TRP A 243 6.24 8.44 20.19
N GLN A 244 7.55 8.45 19.97
CA GLN A 244 8.40 9.61 20.20
C GLN A 244 9.31 9.85 18.98
N TRP A 245 9.56 11.12 18.67
CA TRP A 245 10.52 11.51 17.63
C TRP A 245 11.93 11.19 18.10
N VAL A 246 12.73 10.57 17.24
CA VAL A 246 14.12 10.20 17.54
C VAL A 246 15.08 11.20 16.92
N SER A 247 15.00 11.40 15.61
CA SER A 247 15.95 12.24 14.87
C SER A 247 15.42 12.64 13.51
N ASP A 248 15.94 13.76 13.01
CA ASP A 248 15.73 14.20 11.64
C ASP A 248 16.72 13.47 10.71
N ILE A 249 16.30 13.18 9.46
CA ILE A 249 17.19 12.74 8.39
C ILE A 249 17.74 13.99 7.72
N PRO A 250 19.08 14.10 7.51
CA PRO A 250 19.69 15.25 6.88
C PRO A 250 19.20 15.44 5.43
N THR A 251 19.23 16.68 4.98
CA THR A 251 18.84 17.06 3.61
C THR A 251 20.10 17.24 2.77
N ARG A 252 20.06 16.80 1.51
CA ARG A 252 21.12 17.13 0.55
C ARG A 252 21.14 18.63 0.27
N GLU A 253 22.31 19.14 -0.06
CA GLU A 253 22.45 20.53 -0.49
C GLU A 253 21.55 20.84 -1.70
N GLY A 254 20.79 21.91 -1.63
CA GLY A 254 19.86 22.35 -2.69
C GLY A 254 18.51 21.64 -2.73
N ASP A 255 18.26 20.64 -1.88
CA ASP A 255 16.97 19.97 -1.80
C ASP A 255 16.00 20.69 -0.83
N ASP A 256 14.70 20.59 -1.14
CA ASP A 256 13.61 20.99 -0.24
C ASP A 256 12.91 19.72 0.29
N PRO A 257 13.22 19.25 1.51
CA PRO A 257 12.65 18.04 2.06
C PRO A 257 11.15 18.19 2.34
N THR A 258 10.69 19.42 2.66
CA THR A 258 9.29 19.65 3.02
C THR A 258 8.34 19.45 1.83
N LYS A 259 8.80 19.76 0.63
CA LYS A 259 8.02 19.61 -0.60
C LYS A 259 8.30 18.33 -1.37
N SER A 260 9.53 17.81 -1.28
CA SER A 260 10.01 16.87 -2.29
C SER A 260 10.62 15.59 -1.76
N TYR A 261 10.81 15.45 -0.43
CA TYR A 261 11.03 14.15 0.21
C TYR A 261 9.68 13.63 0.70
N HIS A 262 9.39 12.40 0.30
CA HIS A 262 8.14 11.73 0.63
C HIS A 262 8.43 10.31 1.07
N GLU A 263 7.45 9.58 1.40
CA GLU A 263 7.35 8.13 1.57
C GLU A 263 8.71 7.43 1.79
N LEU A 264 8.95 7.05 3.02
CA LEU A 264 10.16 6.38 3.44
C LEU A 264 9.87 4.91 3.76
N HIS A 265 10.85 4.04 3.61
CA HIS A 265 10.80 2.72 4.20
C HIS A 265 12.20 2.31 4.67
N GLY A 266 12.28 1.50 5.72
CA GLY A 266 13.53 1.09 6.31
C GLY A 266 13.68 -0.41 6.46
N VAL A 267 14.92 -0.84 6.77
CA VAL A 267 15.24 -2.21 7.16
C VAL A 267 16.47 -2.18 8.06
N GLU A 268 16.53 -3.06 9.05
CA GLU A 268 17.75 -3.32 9.81
C GLU A 268 18.54 -4.45 9.15
N ALA A 269 19.73 -4.15 8.67
CA ALA A 269 20.65 -5.10 8.06
C ALA A 269 21.24 -6.09 9.07
N ALA A 270 21.98 -7.09 8.59
CA ALA A 270 22.56 -8.13 9.43
C ALA A 270 23.58 -7.58 10.44
N ASP A 271 24.35 -6.56 10.05
CA ASP A 271 25.36 -5.89 10.88
C ASP A 271 24.76 -4.84 11.85
N GLY A 272 23.44 -4.66 11.86
CA GLY A 272 22.74 -3.67 12.70
C GLY A 272 22.63 -2.28 12.08
N THR A 273 23.16 -2.06 10.87
CA THR A 273 22.93 -0.82 10.12
C THR A 273 21.46 -0.70 9.77
N ILE A 274 20.85 0.45 10.05
CA ILE A 274 19.50 0.76 9.59
C ILE A 274 19.61 1.48 8.27
N VAL A 275 19.05 0.89 7.22
CA VAL A 275 18.98 1.46 5.88
C VAL A 275 17.60 2.04 5.68
N VAL A 276 17.51 3.31 5.28
CA VAL A 276 16.23 3.99 4.96
C VAL A 276 16.27 4.53 3.54
N GLN A 277 15.25 4.23 2.77
CA GLN A 277 15.07 4.76 1.41
C GLN A 277 13.95 5.79 1.39
N ILE A 278 14.10 6.81 0.51
CA ILE A 278 13.29 8.01 0.46
C ILE A 278 12.85 8.25 -0.97
N ARG A 279 11.55 8.47 -1.19
CA ARG A 279 11.00 8.95 -2.47
C ARG A 279 11.40 10.41 -2.68
N ASN A 280 12.08 10.70 -3.80
CA ASN A 280 12.58 12.03 -4.10
C ASN A 280 11.92 12.65 -5.34
N HIS A 281 11.43 13.88 -5.18
CA HIS A 281 10.91 14.73 -6.24
C HIS A 281 11.66 16.06 -6.39
N ASN A 282 12.79 16.25 -5.69
CA ASN A 282 13.65 17.39 -5.93
C ASN A 282 14.20 17.35 -7.36
N LYS A 283 14.55 18.52 -7.90
CA LYS A 283 15.04 18.67 -9.28
C LYS A 283 16.19 17.72 -9.58
N GLU A 284 17.13 17.62 -8.65
CA GLU A 284 18.21 16.66 -8.77
C GLU A 284 17.73 15.26 -8.46
N ASN A 285 17.93 14.33 -9.37
CA ASN A 285 17.47 12.96 -9.30
C ASN A 285 15.94 12.83 -9.09
N SER A 286 15.14 13.67 -9.71
CA SER A 286 13.67 13.56 -9.63
C SER A 286 13.18 12.20 -10.11
N GLY A 287 12.33 11.56 -9.30
CA GLY A 287 11.84 10.20 -9.57
C GLY A 287 12.80 9.09 -9.14
N TRP A 288 13.90 9.43 -8.46
CA TRP A 288 14.83 8.46 -7.90
C TRP A 288 14.52 8.15 -6.45
N THR A 289 14.82 6.92 -6.05
CA THR A 289 14.96 6.54 -4.66
C THR A 289 16.31 7.03 -4.15
N LEU A 290 16.30 7.80 -3.06
CA LEU A 290 17.48 8.13 -2.29
C LEU A 290 17.61 7.17 -1.11
N GLN A 291 18.83 7.06 -0.53
CA GLN A 291 19.09 6.21 0.62
C GLN A 291 19.96 6.94 1.63
N THR A 292 19.69 6.71 2.90
CA THR A 292 20.48 7.12 4.07
C THR A 292 20.66 5.94 5.01
N GLU A 293 21.72 5.95 5.80
CA GLU A 293 22.05 4.87 6.72
C GLU A 293 22.32 5.43 8.14
N SER A 294 21.99 4.61 9.15
CA SER A 294 22.32 4.85 10.56
C SER A 294 23.00 3.63 11.16
N SER A 295 24.11 3.84 11.86
CA SER A 295 24.84 2.79 12.61
C SER A 295 24.67 2.88 14.14
N ASP A 296 23.84 3.81 14.61
CA ASP A 296 23.66 4.10 16.04
C ASP A 296 22.19 3.96 16.52
N GLY A 297 21.45 3.13 15.78
CA GLY A 297 20.05 2.82 16.11
C GLY A 297 19.07 3.92 15.75
N GLY A 298 19.34 4.71 14.72
CA GLY A 298 18.48 5.74 14.19
C GLY A 298 18.68 7.11 14.84
N LYS A 299 19.74 7.35 15.59
CA LYS A 299 20.02 8.63 16.25
C LYS A 299 20.69 9.63 15.31
N THR A 300 21.57 9.16 14.44
CA THR A 300 22.20 9.95 13.40
C THR A 300 22.16 9.23 12.04
N TRP A 301 22.19 10.00 10.96
CA TRP A 301 21.99 9.52 9.60
C TRP A 301 23.05 10.09 8.65
N SER A 302 23.44 9.31 7.67
CA SER A 302 24.25 9.80 6.56
C SER A 302 23.44 10.75 5.68
N THR A 303 24.13 11.64 4.94
CA THR A 303 23.47 12.44 3.92
C THR A 303 22.88 11.52 2.84
N PRO A 304 21.58 11.69 2.45
CA PRO A 304 20.96 10.84 1.45
C PRO A 304 21.72 10.84 0.11
N ARG A 305 21.85 9.67 -0.50
CA ARG A 305 22.48 9.48 -1.82
C ARG A 305 21.53 8.81 -2.81
N PRO A 306 21.62 9.07 -4.12
CA PRO A 306 20.76 8.43 -5.11
C PRO A 306 21.12 6.95 -5.30
N ILE A 307 20.13 6.09 -5.44
CA ILE A 307 20.29 4.66 -5.69
C ILE A 307 19.85 4.28 -7.09
N THR A 308 18.60 4.53 -7.44
CA THR A 308 18.03 4.14 -8.73
C THR A 308 16.82 5.00 -9.09
N PHE A 309 16.54 5.11 -10.38
CA PHE A 309 15.25 5.62 -10.83
C PHE A 309 14.15 4.63 -10.50
N GLY A 310 13.09 5.10 -9.83
CA GLY A 310 11.93 4.33 -9.43
C GLY A 310 11.59 4.58 -7.96
N LEU A 311 10.30 4.58 -7.64
CA LEU A 311 9.77 4.95 -6.32
C LEU A 311 8.26 4.61 -6.19
N PRO A 312 7.71 4.56 -4.96
CA PRO A 312 8.47 4.38 -3.73
C PRO A 312 9.07 2.98 -3.65
N SER A 313 9.97 2.78 -2.70
CA SER A 313 10.61 1.49 -2.46
C SER A 313 10.11 0.85 -1.17
N HIS A 314 10.12 -0.48 -1.17
CA HIS A 314 10.00 -1.33 0.01
C HIS A 314 11.30 -2.06 0.23
N LEU A 315 11.75 -2.14 1.47
CA LEU A 315 12.98 -2.81 1.90
C LEU A 315 12.65 -4.01 2.77
N MET A 316 13.35 -5.11 2.59
CA MET A 316 13.30 -6.24 3.48
C MET A 316 14.66 -6.93 3.57
N LYS A 317 14.89 -7.64 4.68
CA LYS A 317 16.01 -8.54 4.85
C LYS A 317 15.56 -9.97 4.58
N LEU A 318 16.27 -10.67 3.71
CA LEU A 318 16.05 -12.07 3.39
C LEU A 318 16.58 -12.97 4.51
N LYS A 319 16.17 -14.24 4.54
CA LYS A 319 16.62 -15.25 5.52
C LYS A 319 18.13 -15.50 5.48
N ASP A 320 18.76 -15.23 4.35
CA ASP A 320 20.22 -15.36 4.14
C ASP A 320 20.97 -14.04 4.36
N ASP A 321 20.35 -13.07 5.04
CA ASP A 321 20.87 -11.76 5.40
C ASP A 321 21.08 -10.76 4.25
N ARG A 322 20.83 -11.14 3.00
CA ARG A 322 20.78 -10.19 1.89
C ARG A 322 19.64 -9.18 2.09
N LEU A 323 19.82 -7.96 1.57
CA LEU A 323 18.72 -7.01 1.51
C LEU A 323 18.09 -7.03 0.12
N LEU A 324 16.76 -6.96 0.08
CA LEU A 324 15.96 -6.78 -1.12
C LEU A 324 15.29 -5.42 -1.06
N MET A 325 15.40 -4.65 -2.15
CA MET A 325 14.52 -3.52 -2.42
C MET A 325 13.61 -3.82 -3.60
N THR A 326 12.34 -3.49 -3.47
CA THR A 326 11.37 -3.50 -4.58
C THR A 326 10.80 -2.10 -4.76
N TYR A 327 10.56 -1.67 -5.99
CA TYR A 327 10.14 -0.29 -6.28
C TYR A 327 9.34 -0.18 -7.56
N GLY A 328 8.47 0.86 -7.64
CA GLY A 328 7.72 1.17 -8.84
C GLY A 328 8.58 1.82 -9.90
N HIS A 329 8.64 1.26 -11.10
CA HIS A 329 9.32 1.82 -12.27
C HIS A 329 8.32 2.54 -13.17
N ARG A 330 8.25 3.89 -13.02
CA ARG A 330 7.24 4.74 -13.67
C ARG A 330 7.70 5.34 -15.00
N ARG A 331 8.44 4.56 -15.79
CA ARG A 331 8.86 4.84 -17.18
C ARG A 331 8.59 3.60 -18.03
N THR A 332 8.58 3.75 -19.34
CA THR A 332 8.45 2.61 -20.26
C THR A 332 9.68 1.69 -20.19
N PRO A 333 9.48 0.38 -19.98
CA PRO A 333 8.22 -0.30 -19.70
C PRO A 333 7.72 0.00 -18.26
N PHE A 334 6.45 0.40 -18.15
CA PHE A 334 5.84 0.66 -16.83
C PHE A 334 5.66 -0.63 -16.05
N GLY A 335 6.04 -0.63 -14.77
CA GLY A 335 5.92 -1.82 -13.93
C GLY A 335 6.71 -1.69 -12.63
N ASN A 336 7.17 -2.81 -12.10
CA ASN A 336 7.90 -2.88 -10.85
C ASN A 336 9.22 -3.63 -11.04
N GLN A 337 10.22 -3.26 -10.25
CA GLN A 337 11.56 -3.84 -10.28
C GLN A 337 12.05 -4.14 -8.87
N ALA A 338 13.07 -5.00 -8.79
CA ALA A 338 13.77 -5.32 -7.57
C ALA A 338 15.29 -5.18 -7.75
N ARG A 339 16.01 -5.00 -6.64
CA ARG A 339 17.47 -5.10 -6.56
C ARG A 339 17.87 -5.80 -5.26
N VAL A 340 18.99 -6.47 -5.28
CA VAL A 340 19.55 -7.16 -4.11
C VAL A 340 20.86 -6.48 -3.71
N SER A 341 21.07 -6.35 -2.41
CA SER A 341 22.34 -5.95 -1.82
C SER A 341 22.94 -7.12 -1.04
N LEU A 342 24.24 -7.35 -1.26
CA LEU A 342 25.04 -8.39 -0.60
C LEU A 342 25.93 -7.82 0.53
N ASP A 343 25.88 -6.51 0.76
CA ASP A 343 26.80 -5.74 1.60
C ASP A 343 26.08 -4.79 2.57
N ASN A 344 24.92 -5.24 3.10
CA ASN A 344 24.11 -4.49 4.06
C ASN A 344 23.61 -3.13 3.52
N GLY A 345 23.29 -3.06 2.23
CA GLY A 345 22.72 -1.87 1.60
C GLY A 345 23.75 -0.86 1.07
N LYS A 346 25.05 -1.13 1.19
CA LYS A 346 26.10 -0.21 0.68
C LYS A 346 26.04 -0.09 -0.84
N THR A 347 25.86 -1.22 -1.53
CA THR A 347 25.65 -1.29 -2.97
C THR A 347 24.45 -2.16 -3.33
N TRP A 348 23.88 -1.91 -4.50
CA TRP A 348 22.73 -2.62 -5.03
C TRP A 348 23.05 -3.18 -6.41
N GLY A 349 22.72 -4.46 -6.61
CA GLY A 349 22.91 -5.17 -7.88
C GLY A 349 22.07 -4.61 -9.02
N GLU A 350 22.14 -5.25 -10.19
CA GLU A 350 21.34 -4.87 -11.37
C GLU A 350 19.84 -5.03 -11.13
N PRO A 351 18.98 -4.25 -11.83
CA PRO A 351 17.54 -4.34 -11.67
C PRO A 351 17.00 -5.66 -12.23
N MET A 352 16.17 -6.31 -11.44
CA MET A 352 15.35 -7.46 -11.84
C MET A 352 13.92 -7.01 -12.12
N ILE A 353 13.35 -7.39 -13.25
CA ILE A 353 12.00 -6.99 -13.63
C ILE A 353 10.98 -7.88 -12.94
N ILE A 354 10.08 -7.31 -12.14
CA ILE A 354 8.94 -8.00 -11.54
C ILE A 354 7.73 -7.93 -12.49
N SER A 355 7.47 -6.75 -13.06
CA SER A 355 6.43 -6.53 -14.08
C SER A 355 6.85 -5.43 -15.04
N GLY A 356 6.30 -5.45 -16.26
CA GLY A 356 6.63 -4.47 -17.30
C GLY A 356 5.48 -4.21 -18.27
N ASP A 357 4.25 -4.52 -17.87
CA ASP A 357 3.04 -4.50 -18.70
C ASP A 357 1.98 -3.49 -18.22
N GLY A 358 2.35 -2.60 -17.28
CA GLY A 358 1.49 -1.54 -16.78
C GLY A 358 1.02 -0.58 -17.88
N ALA A 359 -0.18 -0.03 -17.72
CA ALA A 359 -0.76 0.88 -18.70
C ALA A 359 -0.19 2.32 -18.61
N GLY A 360 0.49 2.67 -17.51
CA GLY A 360 1.04 4.01 -17.26
C GLY A 360 1.62 4.14 -15.87
N GLY A 361 1.91 5.37 -15.42
CA GLY A 361 2.61 5.66 -14.17
C GLY A 361 1.78 5.51 -12.89
N ASP A 362 0.47 5.20 -12.98
CA ASP A 362 -0.37 4.92 -11.80
C ASP A 362 -0.18 3.47 -11.34
N LEU A 363 0.96 3.24 -10.73
CA LEU A 363 1.44 1.93 -10.30
C LEU A 363 2.46 2.02 -9.17
N GLY A 364 2.80 0.89 -8.58
CA GLY A 364 3.94 0.73 -7.70
C GLY A 364 3.57 0.31 -6.30
N TYR A 365 4.33 0.80 -5.33
CA TYR A 365 4.24 0.39 -3.92
C TYR A 365 4.34 -1.13 -3.79
N PRO A 366 5.33 -1.75 -4.48
CA PRO A 366 5.53 -3.17 -4.32
C PRO A 366 5.96 -3.48 -2.89
N SER A 367 5.36 -4.49 -2.31
CA SER A 367 5.71 -5.00 -0.99
C SER A 367 5.94 -6.50 -1.09
N THR A 368 7.05 -6.98 -0.55
CA THR A 368 7.54 -8.35 -0.75
C THR A 368 7.72 -9.07 0.58
N VAL A 369 7.44 -10.35 0.60
CA VAL A 369 7.76 -11.27 1.68
C VAL A 369 8.48 -12.50 1.14
N GLU A 370 9.28 -13.16 1.98
CA GLU A 370 9.91 -14.44 1.67
C GLU A 370 9.11 -15.58 2.28
N LEU A 371 8.72 -16.55 1.47
CA LEU A 371 8.00 -17.75 1.87
C LEU A 371 8.94 -18.78 2.49
N ASP A 372 8.39 -19.90 3.00
CA ASP A 372 9.20 -20.91 3.69
C ASP A 372 10.15 -21.65 2.77
N ASP A 373 9.78 -21.82 1.51
CA ASP A 373 10.59 -22.46 0.47
C ASP A 373 11.65 -21.54 -0.16
N GLY A 374 11.73 -20.27 0.29
CA GLY A 374 12.64 -19.25 -0.25
C GLY A 374 12.08 -18.50 -1.47
N THR A 375 10.87 -18.83 -1.91
CA THR A 375 10.16 -18.05 -2.95
C THR A 375 9.82 -16.66 -2.41
N LEU A 376 9.93 -15.64 -3.26
CA LEU A 376 9.51 -14.27 -2.93
C LEU A 376 8.11 -14.02 -3.49
N LEU A 377 7.21 -13.53 -2.65
CA LEU A 377 5.89 -13.08 -3.07
C LEU A 377 5.84 -11.56 -2.98
N THR A 378 5.59 -10.91 -4.11
CA THR A 378 5.45 -9.44 -4.20
C THR A 378 4.02 -9.06 -4.56
N VAL A 379 3.44 -8.10 -3.84
CA VAL A 379 2.14 -7.49 -4.16
C VAL A 379 2.35 -6.01 -4.48
N TRP A 380 1.64 -5.50 -5.49
CA TRP A 380 1.65 -4.08 -5.87
C TRP A 380 0.29 -3.66 -6.41
N TYR A 381 0.09 -2.36 -6.62
CA TYR A 381 -1.06 -1.88 -7.36
C TYR A 381 -0.63 -1.32 -8.72
N GLU A 382 -1.47 -1.46 -9.72
CA GLU A 382 -1.30 -0.79 -11.00
C GLU A 382 -2.60 -0.74 -11.82
N LYS A 383 -2.66 0.25 -12.71
CA LYS A 383 -3.69 0.28 -13.74
C LYS A 383 -3.27 -0.57 -14.92
N MET A 384 -4.12 -1.54 -15.27
CA MET A 384 -3.95 -2.38 -16.46
C MET A 384 -4.67 -1.76 -17.66
N LYS A 385 -4.28 -2.17 -18.88
CA LYS A 385 -4.93 -1.69 -20.13
C LYS A 385 -6.43 -1.95 -20.13
N ASP A 386 -6.83 -3.11 -19.61
CA ASP A 386 -8.22 -3.57 -19.62
C ASP A 386 -8.98 -3.29 -18.30
N SER A 387 -8.35 -2.64 -17.33
CA SER A 387 -9.00 -2.24 -16.08
C SER A 387 -9.45 -0.79 -16.12
N LYS A 388 -10.64 -0.50 -15.59
CA LYS A 388 -11.12 0.88 -15.42
C LYS A 388 -10.33 1.59 -14.32
N LEU A 389 -10.02 0.88 -13.26
CA LEU A 389 -9.35 1.37 -12.05
C LEU A 389 -8.09 0.56 -11.79
N ALA A 390 -7.23 1.07 -10.91
CA ALA A 390 -6.07 0.32 -10.49
C ALA A 390 -6.48 -0.92 -9.67
N VAL A 391 -5.79 -2.02 -9.91
CA VAL A 391 -6.00 -3.34 -9.31
C VAL A 391 -4.80 -3.71 -8.44
N LEU A 392 -4.97 -4.68 -7.55
CA LEU A 392 -3.85 -5.36 -6.88
C LEU A 392 -3.38 -6.53 -7.74
N ARG A 393 -2.08 -6.62 -7.89
CA ARG A 393 -1.39 -7.74 -8.55
C ARG A 393 -0.39 -8.40 -7.61
N GLN A 394 -0.06 -9.63 -7.90
CA GLN A 394 1.06 -10.35 -7.25
C GLN A 394 1.92 -11.07 -8.27
N ALA A 395 3.16 -11.28 -7.94
CA ALA A 395 4.10 -12.17 -8.59
C ALA A 395 4.88 -12.97 -7.55
#